data_dacfe24718e0790e831709988b78189f
#
_entry.id   dacfe24718e0790e831709988b78189f
#
_cell.length_a   1.000
_cell.length_b   1.000
_cell.length_c   1.000
_cell.angle_alpha   90.00
_cell.angle_beta   90.00
_cell.angle_gamma   90.00
#
_symmetry.space_group_name_H-M   'P 1'
#
loop_
_entity.id
_entity.type
_entity.pdbx_description
1 polymer ?
#
loop_
_entity_poly.entity_id
_entity_poly.type
_entity_poly.pdbx_seq_one_letter_code
_entity_poly.pdbx_strand_id
1 'polypeptide(L)'
;MVKISGRFVCAGFLALLVAAGPVSCATHAPPAVAPAPPPAPAATPAPLAPPPAPAPAPPAPARLPDRLSDAEFWKLIGDLSEPGGKFRSDNLLSNEVWLQYVIPELLDAARPGRVYMGVGPEQNFTYIAALKPAMAIIVDVRRGNLQMHLMYKALFEMSADRPDFVSRLFSRKRPAGLTASSNVREIFQAFSTAAPDETLFEENFKAIVDHLHKTHGFALEPEDAPGIRYIYEFFGRYGPELTYWMSGVSGGRGGPRNSPTYADLAVATDAAGVLRGYLASEEHFNTLKTLESKNLLVPVVGNFAGPKALRAVGAWLKAHNGMVSAFYLSNVEQYLYMDGIWTDFCANASRLPIDDSSRFIRSYRGGGPGFGGGASLNQGLYPMMVDLKVCAGQ
;
A
#
# COMPACT_ATOMS: atom_id res chain seq x y z
N MET A 1 34.16 39.15 -24.09
CA MET A 1 33.69 40.54 -24.33
C MET A 1 32.33 40.62 -23.71
N VAL A 2 32.30 41.37 -22.60
CA VAL A 2 31.55 42.62 -22.34
C VAL A 2 30.10 42.34 -21.91
N LYS A 3 29.52 42.81 -20.81
CA LYS A 3 29.73 43.65 -19.61
C LYS A 3 28.45 43.48 -18.76
N ILE A 4 28.45 43.19 -17.52
CA ILE A 4 28.37 43.93 -16.25
C ILE A 4 27.61 45.26 -16.31
N SER A 5 26.53 45.36 -15.54
CA SER A 5 26.07 46.51 -14.72
C SER A 5 24.75 46.11 -14.03
N GLY A 6 24.46 46.25 -12.77
CA GLY A 6 25.01 47.05 -11.68
C GLY A 6 23.91 47.89 -10.99
N ARG A 7 23.72 47.69 -9.68
CA ARG A 7 23.19 48.64 -8.65
C ARG A 7 21.65 48.95 -8.68
N PHE A 8 20.96 49.06 -7.56
CA PHE A 8 21.16 49.83 -6.34
C PHE A 8 20.31 49.35 -5.16
N VAL A 9 20.85 49.58 -3.97
CA VAL A 9 20.31 49.47 -2.61
C VAL A 9 19.43 50.66 -2.29
N CYS A 10 18.36 50.45 -1.52
CA CYS A 10 17.80 51.49 -0.63
C CYS A 10 17.33 50.90 0.68
N ALA A 11 18.04 51.25 1.74
CA ALA A 11 17.65 51.05 3.12
C ALA A 11 16.76 52.21 3.57
N GLY A 12 15.66 51.90 4.22
CA GLY A 12 14.80 52.90 4.86
C GLY A 12 14.69 52.60 6.37
N PHE A 13 15.38 53.43 7.17
CA PHE A 13 15.20 53.48 8.62
C PHE A 13 13.92 54.26 8.93
N LEU A 14 13.08 53.76 9.83
CA LEU A 14 12.00 54.50 10.45
C LEU A 14 12.22 54.53 11.96
N ALA A 15 12.46 55.74 12.48
CA ALA A 15 12.68 56.04 13.89
C ALA A 15 11.34 56.11 14.65
N LEU A 16 11.27 55.47 15.83
CA LEU A 16 10.16 55.64 16.75
C LEU A 16 10.46 56.75 17.74
N LEU A 17 9.60 57.77 17.73
CA LEU A 17 9.57 58.84 18.74
C LEU A 17 8.80 58.38 19.96
N VAL A 18 9.45 58.44 21.14
CA VAL A 18 8.82 58.27 22.46
C VAL A 18 8.42 59.66 22.99
N ALA A 19 7.14 59.87 23.25
CA ALA A 19 6.63 61.03 23.91
C ALA A 19 6.42 60.72 25.41
N ALA A 20 7.16 61.45 26.28
CA ALA A 20 6.99 61.44 27.73
C ALA A 20 6.00 62.48 28.16
N GLY A 21 4.95 62.15 28.86
CA GLY A 21 4.02 63.11 29.51
C GLY A 21 4.22 63.09 31.03
N PRO A 22 3.98 64.23 31.72
CA PRO A 22 4.36 64.44 33.11
C PRO A 22 3.41 63.76 34.11
N VAL A 23 4.00 63.21 35.15
CA VAL A 23 3.30 62.61 36.33
C VAL A 23 2.97 63.75 37.30
N SER A 24 1.67 63.96 37.60
CA SER A 24 1.19 64.86 38.65
C SER A 24 0.96 64.08 39.93
N CYS A 25 1.71 64.44 40.99
CA CYS A 25 1.50 63.91 42.34
C CYS A 25 0.34 64.59 43.04
N ALA A 26 -0.76 63.90 43.28
CA ALA A 26 -1.80 64.37 44.19
C ALA A 26 -1.69 63.61 45.53
N THR A 27 -1.39 64.35 46.60
CA THR A 27 -1.39 63.86 47.96
C THR A 27 -2.83 63.75 48.50
N HIS A 28 -3.24 62.54 48.83
CA HIS A 28 -4.53 62.28 49.55
C HIS A 28 -4.25 61.88 50.97
N ALA A 29 -4.92 62.62 51.90
CA ALA A 29 -4.94 62.30 53.32
C ALA A 29 -5.75 61.01 53.61
N PRO A 30 -5.38 60.25 54.68
CA PRO A 30 -6.05 59.00 54.96
C PRO A 30 -7.44 59.25 55.60
N PRO A 31 -8.45 58.44 55.20
CA PRO A 31 -9.76 58.47 55.87
C PRO A 31 -9.76 57.79 57.25
N ALA A 32 -10.57 58.33 58.13
CA ALA A 32 -10.73 57.82 59.52
C ALA A 32 -11.25 56.40 59.58
N VAL A 33 -10.67 55.59 60.49
CA VAL A 33 -11.07 54.22 60.72
C VAL A 33 -12.37 54.16 61.55
N ALA A 34 -13.41 53.55 61.00
CA ALA A 34 -14.64 53.20 61.73
C ALA A 34 -14.42 51.91 62.58
N PRO A 35 -15.07 51.79 63.71
CA PRO A 35 -14.93 50.63 64.57
C PRO A 35 -15.50 49.34 63.96
N ALA A 36 -14.80 48.24 64.10
CA ALA A 36 -15.16 46.95 63.57
C ALA A 36 -16.42 46.35 64.20
N PRO A 37 -17.31 45.70 63.40
CA PRO A 37 -18.42 44.97 63.94
C PRO A 37 -17.99 43.69 64.65
N PRO A 38 -18.81 43.19 65.61
CA PRO A 38 -18.49 41.98 66.37
C PRO A 38 -18.39 40.71 65.49
N PRO A 39 -17.58 39.75 65.88
CA PRO A 39 -17.39 38.53 65.08
C PRO A 39 -18.66 37.71 64.97
N ALA A 40 -18.96 37.29 63.76
CA ALA A 40 -20.07 36.37 63.46
C ALA A 40 -19.76 34.95 64.03
N PRO A 41 -20.77 34.21 64.45
CA PRO A 41 -20.54 32.84 64.93
C PRO A 41 -19.91 31.95 63.88
N ALA A 42 -18.94 31.16 64.28
CA ALA A 42 -18.20 30.24 63.42
C ALA A 42 -19.15 29.28 62.71
N ALA A 43 -19.19 29.32 61.36
CA ALA A 43 -19.91 28.35 60.56
C ALA A 43 -19.27 26.96 60.70
N THR A 44 -20.09 25.98 60.98
CA THR A 44 -19.68 24.57 61.00
C THR A 44 -19.16 24.18 59.60
N PRO A 45 -17.97 23.59 59.48
CA PRO A 45 -17.47 23.21 58.15
C PRO A 45 -18.40 22.18 57.50
N ALA A 46 -18.81 22.47 56.24
CA ALA A 46 -19.56 21.52 55.45
C ALA A 46 -18.74 20.27 55.16
N PRO A 47 -19.35 19.07 55.11
CA PRO A 47 -18.64 17.86 54.75
C PRO A 47 -17.94 18.00 53.42
N LEU A 48 -16.65 17.69 53.33
CA LEU A 48 -15.90 17.64 52.08
C LEU A 48 -16.61 16.67 51.12
N ALA A 49 -16.94 17.15 49.93
CA ALA A 49 -17.46 16.30 48.87
C ALA A 49 -16.45 15.18 48.56
N PRO A 50 -16.89 13.95 48.30
CA PRO A 50 -15.97 12.88 47.94
C PRO A 50 -15.21 13.26 46.68
N PRO A 51 -13.92 12.85 46.56
CA PRO A 51 -13.14 13.14 45.35
C PRO A 51 -13.83 12.57 44.13
N PRO A 52 -13.77 13.27 42.95
CA PRO A 52 -14.37 12.77 41.72
C PRO A 52 -13.78 11.40 41.38
N ALA A 53 -14.65 10.48 40.95
CA ALA A 53 -14.22 9.16 40.50
C ALA A 53 -13.14 9.31 39.39
N PRO A 54 -12.08 8.47 39.41
CA PRO A 54 -11.07 8.53 38.38
C PRO A 54 -11.73 8.37 37.01
N ALA A 55 -11.35 9.22 36.02
CA ALA A 55 -11.83 9.11 34.66
C ALA A 55 -11.53 7.69 34.13
N PRO A 56 -12.45 7.08 33.38
CA PRO A 56 -12.22 5.76 32.80
C PRO A 56 -10.92 5.80 31.99
N ALA A 57 -10.07 4.80 32.19
CA ALA A 57 -8.85 4.66 31.42
C ALA A 57 -9.19 4.60 29.93
N PRO A 58 -8.39 5.22 29.04
CA PRO A 58 -8.61 5.13 27.61
C PRO A 58 -8.64 3.66 27.21
N PRO A 59 -9.55 3.24 26.31
CA PRO A 59 -9.62 1.86 25.84
C PRO A 59 -8.24 1.44 25.31
N ALA A 60 -7.81 0.21 25.65
CA ALA A 60 -6.57 -0.34 25.12
C ALA A 60 -6.64 -0.30 23.58
N PRO A 61 -5.52 0.03 22.89
CA PRO A 61 -5.52 0.09 21.44
C PRO A 61 -5.96 -1.26 20.86
N ALA A 62 -6.84 -1.21 19.85
CA ALA A 62 -7.34 -2.39 19.17
C ALA A 62 -6.17 -3.16 18.54
N ARG A 63 -6.28 -4.49 18.44
CA ARG A 63 -5.31 -5.30 17.71
C ARG A 63 -5.71 -5.36 16.23
N LEU A 64 -4.75 -5.74 15.36
CA LEU A 64 -5.07 -6.11 13.99
C LEU A 64 -6.18 -7.17 14.00
N PRO A 65 -7.21 -7.02 13.15
CA PRO A 65 -8.30 -7.99 13.07
C PRO A 65 -7.80 -9.32 12.47
N ASP A 66 -8.32 -10.44 12.96
CA ASP A 66 -8.09 -11.75 12.36
C ASP A 66 -8.95 -11.98 11.10
N ARG A 67 -9.95 -11.13 10.89
CA ARG A 67 -10.88 -11.05 9.74
C ARG A 67 -11.58 -9.70 9.78
N LEU A 68 -11.89 -9.17 8.60
CA LEU A 68 -12.86 -8.09 8.42
C LEU A 68 -14.16 -8.68 7.85
N SER A 69 -15.30 -8.17 8.29
CA SER A 69 -16.55 -8.40 7.56
C SER A 69 -16.51 -7.71 6.19
N ASP A 70 -17.38 -8.09 5.27
CA ASP A 70 -17.43 -7.48 3.94
C ASP A 70 -17.73 -5.97 4.01
N ALA A 71 -18.61 -5.56 4.93
CA ALA A 71 -18.91 -4.15 5.16
C ALA A 71 -17.72 -3.38 5.72
N GLU A 72 -16.98 -3.95 6.69
CA GLU A 72 -15.76 -3.33 7.25
C GLU A 72 -14.66 -3.23 6.21
N PHE A 73 -14.47 -4.26 5.40
CA PHE A 73 -13.48 -4.27 4.32
C PHE A 73 -13.78 -3.18 3.28
N TRP A 74 -15.01 -3.14 2.79
CA TRP A 74 -15.39 -2.16 1.79
C TRP A 74 -15.31 -0.73 2.32
N LYS A 75 -15.76 -0.53 3.56
CA LYS A 75 -15.60 0.75 4.25
C LYS A 75 -14.14 1.14 4.41
N LEU A 76 -13.28 0.21 4.81
CA LEU A 76 -11.85 0.46 5.00
C LEU A 76 -11.17 0.88 3.70
N ILE A 77 -11.48 0.23 2.57
CA ILE A 77 -11.00 0.65 1.25
C ILE A 77 -11.37 2.12 0.98
N GLY A 78 -12.62 2.50 1.20
CA GLY A 78 -13.09 3.88 1.01
C GLY A 78 -12.44 4.89 1.98
N ASP A 79 -12.33 4.52 3.24
CA ASP A 79 -11.72 5.38 4.27
C ASP A 79 -10.24 5.65 3.99
N LEU A 80 -9.50 4.66 3.47
CA LEU A 80 -8.08 4.79 3.19
C LEU A 80 -7.80 5.42 1.82
N SER A 81 -8.71 5.25 0.85
CA SER A 81 -8.49 5.70 -0.53
C SER A 81 -8.71 7.19 -0.71
N GLU A 82 -8.08 7.72 -1.73
CA GLU A 82 -8.28 9.07 -2.28
C GLU A 82 -8.65 8.97 -3.77
N PRO A 83 -9.06 10.05 -4.43
CA PRO A 83 -9.37 10.01 -5.85
C PRO A 83 -8.22 9.43 -6.68
N GLY A 84 -8.54 8.55 -7.61
CA GLY A 84 -7.57 7.89 -8.46
C GLY A 84 -6.81 8.86 -9.35
N GLY A 85 -5.52 8.60 -9.52
CA GLY A 85 -4.66 9.29 -10.47
C GLY A 85 -4.41 8.46 -11.73
N LYS A 86 -3.52 8.97 -12.58
CA LYS A 86 -3.11 8.31 -13.83
C LYS A 86 -1.63 7.90 -13.75
N PHE A 87 -1.32 6.80 -14.40
CA PHE A 87 0.04 6.38 -14.66
C PHE A 87 0.18 6.01 -16.14
N ARG A 88 1.41 6.03 -16.67
CA ARG A 88 1.66 5.78 -18.10
C ARG A 88 1.46 4.34 -18.55
N SER A 89 1.35 3.40 -17.62
CA SER A 89 1.15 1.97 -17.89
C SER A 89 0.03 1.43 -17.02
N ASP A 90 -0.72 0.45 -17.53
CA ASP A 90 -1.75 -0.24 -16.76
C ASP A 90 -1.13 -1.17 -15.71
N ASN A 91 0.14 -1.57 -15.87
CA ASN A 91 0.84 -2.47 -14.95
C ASN A 91 0.01 -3.71 -14.60
N LEU A 92 -0.45 -4.44 -15.60
CA LEU A 92 -1.24 -5.66 -15.37
C LEU A 92 -0.39 -6.84 -14.95
N LEU A 93 0.91 -6.76 -15.18
CA LEU A 93 1.92 -7.76 -14.85
C LEU A 93 3.23 -7.07 -14.46
N SER A 94 4.02 -7.70 -13.59
CA SER A 94 5.37 -7.25 -13.28
C SER A 94 6.34 -7.43 -14.45
N ASN A 95 7.37 -6.60 -14.51
CA ASN A 95 8.54 -6.79 -15.38
C ASN A 95 9.82 -7.10 -14.58
N GLU A 96 9.68 -7.49 -13.32
CA GLU A 96 10.76 -7.67 -12.36
C GLU A 96 11.15 -9.14 -12.23
N VAL A 97 12.00 -9.63 -13.12
CA VAL A 97 12.38 -11.06 -13.20
C VAL A 97 13.03 -11.56 -11.90
N TRP A 98 13.77 -10.69 -11.21
CA TRP A 98 14.57 -11.02 -10.03
C TRP A 98 13.85 -10.78 -8.70
N LEU A 99 12.53 -10.57 -8.74
CA LEU A 99 11.73 -10.22 -7.55
C LEU A 99 11.90 -11.20 -6.37
N GLN A 100 12.21 -12.46 -6.65
CA GLN A 100 12.36 -13.49 -5.61
C GLN A 100 13.73 -13.49 -4.91
N TYR A 101 14.73 -12.78 -5.47
CA TYR A 101 16.12 -12.83 -4.99
C TYR A 101 16.30 -12.21 -3.60
N VAL A 102 15.47 -11.25 -3.23
CA VAL A 102 15.50 -10.61 -1.90
C VAL A 102 14.76 -11.40 -0.82
N ILE A 103 14.00 -12.44 -1.19
CA ILE A 103 13.13 -13.15 -0.24
C ILE A 103 13.92 -13.83 0.89
N PRO A 104 15.06 -14.51 0.66
CA PRO A 104 15.82 -15.08 1.77
C PRO A 104 16.21 -14.04 2.83
N GLU A 105 16.82 -12.92 2.42
CA GLU A 105 17.21 -11.84 3.32
C GLU A 105 15.97 -11.16 3.97
N LEU A 106 14.88 -11.02 3.21
CA LEU A 106 13.63 -10.48 3.74
C LEU A 106 13.05 -11.34 4.87
N LEU A 107 13.14 -12.65 4.74
CA LEU A 107 12.69 -13.60 5.76
C LEU A 107 13.55 -13.54 7.03
N ASP A 108 14.85 -13.32 6.91
CA ASP A 108 15.75 -13.15 8.06
C ASP A 108 15.38 -11.90 8.89
N ALA A 109 14.92 -10.84 8.23
CA ALA A 109 14.47 -9.62 8.91
C ALA A 109 13.02 -9.70 9.43
N ALA A 110 12.18 -10.58 8.87
CA ALA A 110 10.76 -10.63 9.11
C ALA A 110 10.41 -10.98 10.57
N ARG A 111 9.28 -10.45 11.04
CA ARG A 111 8.67 -10.78 12.33
C ARG A 111 7.23 -11.22 12.11
N PRO A 112 6.76 -12.27 12.81
CA PRO A 112 5.35 -12.72 12.71
C PRO A 112 4.35 -11.64 13.11
N GLY A 113 3.12 -11.75 12.61
CA GLY A 113 1.99 -10.91 13.01
C GLY A 113 2.05 -9.47 12.49
N ARG A 114 2.90 -9.19 11.51
CA ARG A 114 3.09 -7.85 10.93
C ARG A 114 2.31 -7.65 9.65
N VAL A 115 2.34 -6.41 9.17
CA VAL A 115 1.64 -5.97 7.96
C VAL A 115 2.63 -5.85 6.81
N TYR A 116 2.24 -6.38 5.66
CA TYR A 116 2.90 -6.14 4.39
C TYR A 116 2.26 -4.95 3.69
N MET A 117 3.06 -4.08 3.10
CA MET A 117 2.60 -3.02 2.20
C MET A 117 3.25 -3.18 0.82
N GLY A 118 2.53 -2.77 -0.22
CA GLY A 118 3.08 -2.84 -1.57
C GLY A 118 2.36 -1.95 -2.57
N VAL A 119 2.83 -1.98 -3.82
CA VAL A 119 2.29 -1.26 -4.97
C VAL A 119 2.18 -2.19 -6.18
N GLY A 120 1.21 -1.92 -7.04
CA GLY A 120 1.11 -2.59 -8.33
C GLY A 120 0.50 -3.99 -8.28
N PRO A 121 0.84 -4.86 -9.28
CA PRO A 121 0.13 -6.11 -9.53
C PRO A 121 0.59 -7.30 -8.65
N GLU A 122 0.54 -8.47 -9.23
CA GLU A 122 0.63 -9.79 -8.61
C GLU A 122 2.00 -10.14 -7.98
N GLN A 123 3.09 -9.43 -8.28
CA GLN A 123 4.38 -9.69 -7.62
C GLN A 123 4.29 -9.53 -6.11
N ASN A 124 3.36 -8.70 -5.63
CA ASN A 124 3.03 -8.58 -4.20
C ASN A 124 2.66 -9.93 -3.59
N PHE A 125 1.94 -10.76 -4.33
CA PHE A 125 1.47 -12.07 -3.84
C PHE A 125 2.65 -12.99 -3.48
N THR A 126 3.75 -12.90 -4.21
CA THR A 126 4.96 -13.67 -3.92
C THR A 126 5.60 -13.26 -2.58
N TYR A 127 5.71 -11.96 -2.31
CA TYR A 127 6.19 -11.48 -1.01
C TYR A 127 5.22 -11.81 0.12
N ILE A 128 3.92 -11.69 -0.12
CA ILE A 128 2.87 -12.03 0.85
C ILE A 128 2.90 -13.53 1.17
N ALA A 129 3.03 -14.41 0.15
CA ALA A 129 3.13 -15.85 0.36
C ALA A 129 4.36 -16.23 1.20
N ALA A 130 5.49 -15.56 0.98
CA ALA A 130 6.72 -15.79 1.73
C ALA A 130 6.64 -15.28 3.18
N LEU A 131 6.15 -14.06 3.38
CA LEU A 131 6.10 -13.39 4.70
C LEU A 131 4.94 -13.88 5.58
N LYS A 132 3.86 -14.38 5.02
CA LYS A 132 2.62 -14.76 5.71
C LYS A 132 2.17 -13.68 6.70
N PRO A 133 1.97 -12.43 6.25
CA PRO A 133 1.64 -11.32 7.13
C PRO A 133 0.27 -11.49 7.76
N ALA A 134 0.02 -10.79 8.88
CA ALA A 134 -1.31 -10.72 9.48
C ALA A 134 -2.30 -9.99 8.58
N MET A 135 -1.82 -9.03 7.79
CA MET A 135 -2.60 -8.23 6.85
C MET A 135 -1.69 -7.71 5.74
N ALA A 136 -2.24 -7.50 4.55
CA ALA A 136 -1.56 -6.87 3.44
C ALA A 136 -2.34 -5.64 2.95
N ILE A 137 -1.65 -4.55 2.63
CA ILE A 137 -2.24 -3.32 2.10
C ILE A 137 -1.50 -2.95 0.81
N ILE A 138 -2.22 -2.91 -0.30
CA ILE A 138 -1.65 -2.57 -1.62
C ILE A 138 -2.14 -1.18 -2.00
N VAL A 139 -1.23 -0.21 -2.05
CA VAL A 139 -1.54 1.18 -2.38
C VAL A 139 -1.04 1.49 -3.79
N ASP A 140 -1.92 1.91 -4.67
CA ASP A 140 -1.56 2.32 -6.03
C ASP A 140 -2.36 3.56 -6.45
N VAL A 141 -1.74 4.44 -7.20
CA VAL A 141 -2.39 5.67 -7.66
C VAL A 141 -3.56 5.40 -8.61
N ARG A 142 -3.60 4.25 -9.27
CA ARG A 142 -4.60 3.88 -10.25
C ARG A 142 -5.76 3.11 -9.62
N ARG A 143 -7.00 3.54 -9.93
CA ARG A 143 -8.19 2.73 -9.61
C ARG A 143 -8.17 1.37 -10.30
N GLY A 144 -7.58 1.27 -11.50
CA GLY A 144 -7.40 0.01 -12.21
C GLY A 144 -6.64 -1.05 -11.40
N ASN A 145 -5.70 -0.64 -10.54
CA ASN A 145 -5.02 -1.58 -9.64
C ASN A 145 -5.97 -2.13 -8.56
N LEU A 146 -6.84 -1.30 -7.98
CA LEU A 146 -7.90 -1.75 -7.07
C LEU A 146 -8.83 -2.75 -7.78
N GLN A 147 -9.29 -2.42 -8.99
CA GLN A 147 -10.14 -3.29 -9.80
C GLN A 147 -9.48 -4.64 -10.08
N MET A 148 -8.19 -4.65 -10.37
CA MET A 148 -7.39 -5.87 -10.57
C MET A 148 -7.30 -6.72 -9.30
N HIS A 149 -7.06 -6.11 -8.14
CA HIS A 149 -7.03 -6.83 -6.87
C HIS A 149 -8.41 -7.37 -6.46
N LEU A 150 -9.50 -6.66 -6.78
CA LEU A 150 -10.86 -7.20 -6.60
C LEU A 150 -11.12 -8.41 -7.52
N MET A 151 -10.66 -8.35 -8.77
CA MET A 151 -10.69 -9.51 -9.67
C MET A 151 -9.92 -10.71 -9.08
N TYR A 152 -8.71 -10.48 -8.61
CA TYR A 152 -7.90 -11.52 -7.96
C TYR A 152 -8.56 -12.08 -6.70
N LYS A 153 -9.17 -11.21 -5.87
CA LYS A 153 -9.93 -11.65 -4.69
C LYS A 153 -11.00 -12.67 -5.07
N ALA A 154 -11.85 -12.33 -6.04
CA ALA A 154 -12.89 -13.23 -6.51
C ALA A 154 -12.30 -14.54 -7.05
N LEU A 155 -11.22 -14.46 -7.85
CA LEU A 155 -10.56 -15.64 -8.41
C LEU A 155 -9.95 -16.54 -7.34
N PHE A 156 -9.24 -16.00 -6.34
CA PHE A 156 -8.70 -16.78 -5.23
C PHE A 156 -9.80 -17.51 -4.45
N GLU A 157 -10.87 -16.80 -4.12
CA GLU A 157 -11.96 -17.35 -3.31
C GLU A 157 -12.73 -18.43 -4.02
N MET A 158 -13.04 -18.23 -5.30
CA MET A 158 -13.79 -19.20 -6.12
C MET A 158 -13.00 -20.43 -6.54
N SER A 159 -11.66 -20.36 -6.52
CA SER A 159 -10.82 -21.45 -7.03
C SER A 159 -10.61 -22.54 -5.99
N ALA A 160 -10.73 -23.81 -6.42
CA ALA A 160 -10.52 -24.97 -5.56
C ALA A 160 -9.03 -25.21 -5.26
N ASP A 161 -8.17 -25.03 -6.27
CA ASP A 161 -6.72 -25.26 -6.23
C ASP A 161 -6.00 -24.38 -7.25
N ARG A 162 -4.66 -24.43 -7.30
CA ARG A 162 -3.85 -23.66 -8.25
C ARG A 162 -4.22 -23.89 -9.73
N PRO A 163 -4.38 -25.14 -10.23
CA PRO A 163 -4.83 -25.34 -11.58
C PRO A 163 -6.21 -24.74 -11.90
N ASP A 164 -7.16 -24.77 -10.96
CA ASP A 164 -8.47 -24.12 -11.13
C ASP A 164 -8.32 -22.60 -11.16
N PHE A 165 -7.48 -22.03 -10.30
CA PHE A 165 -7.15 -20.60 -10.33
C PHE A 165 -6.57 -20.17 -11.69
N VAL A 166 -5.59 -20.91 -12.21
CA VAL A 166 -4.96 -20.60 -13.51
C VAL A 166 -5.97 -20.76 -14.65
N SER A 167 -6.85 -21.78 -14.58
CA SER A 167 -7.96 -21.99 -15.53
C SER A 167 -8.89 -20.78 -15.57
N ARG A 168 -9.33 -20.31 -14.40
CA ARG A 168 -10.21 -19.14 -14.28
C ARG A 168 -9.53 -17.85 -14.70
N LEU A 169 -8.29 -17.63 -14.23
CA LEU A 169 -7.53 -16.41 -14.53
C LEU A 169 -7.35 -16.20 -16.05
N PHE A 170 -7.06 -17.28 -16.78
CA PHE A 170 -6.79 -17.21 -18.22
C PHE A 170 -7.98 -17.61 -19.08
N SER A 171 -9.11 -17.93 -18.51
CA SER A 171 -10.30 -18.42 -19.23
C SER A 171 -9.96 -19.55 -20.21
N ARG A 172 -9.25 -20.57 -19.69
CA ARG A 172 -8.84 -21.75 -20.43
C ARG A 172 -9.30 -22.98 -19.71
N LYS A 173 -9.86 -23.95 -20.44
CA LYS A 173 -10.27 -25.23 -19.83
C LYS A 173 -9.08 -25.86 -19.12
N ARG A 174 -9.30 -26.32 -17.88
CA ARG A 174 -8.27 -27.01 -17.11
C ARG A 174 -7.78 -28.24 -17.88
N PRO A 175 -6.48 -28.32 -18.22
CA PRO A 175 -5.92 -29.53 -18.83
C PRO A 175 -6.09 -30.75 -17.94
N ALA A 176 -6.36 -31.92 -18.58
CA ALA A 176 -6.52 -33.18 -17.87
C ALA A 176 -5.22 -33.56 -17.13
N GLY A 177 -5.36 -34.25 -15.99
CA GLY A 177 -4.23 -34.73 -15.20
C GLY A 177 -3.64 -33.75 -14.20
N LEU A 178 -3.96 -32.44 -14.29
CA LEU A 178 -3.53 -31.47 -13.30
C LEU A 178 -4.30 -31.61 -11.99
N THR A 179 -3.56 -31.60 -10.88
CA THR A 179 -4.10 -31.70 -9.52
C THR A 179 -3.47 -30.62 -8.63
N ALA A 180 -3.96 -30.46 -7.40
CA ALA A 180 -3.37 -29.59 -6.40
C ALA A 180 -1.88 -29.90 -6.12
N SER A 181 -1.43 -31.14 -6.35
CA SER A 181 -0.04 -31.57 -6.18
C SER A 181 0.84 -31.34 -7.40
N SER A 182 0.29 -30.97 -8.56
CA SER A 182 1.08 -30.66 -9.76
C SER A 182 2.05 -29.49 -9.46
N ASN A 183 3.30 -29.62 -9.94
CA ASN A 183 4.25 -28.53 -9.75
C ASN A 183 3.92 -27.35 -10.69
N VAL A 184 4.39 -26.16 -10.33
CA VAL A 184 4.05 -24.94 -11.08
C VAL A 184 4.50 -24.96 -12.54
N ARG A 185 5.62 -25.64 -12.85
CA ARG A 185 6.12 -25.77 -14.23
C ARG A 185 5.20 -26.65 -15.06
N GLU A 186 4.73 -27.78 -14.51
CA GLU A 186 3.72 -28.65 -15.16
C GLU A 186 2.42 -27.90 -15.43
N ILE A 187 1.95 -27.11 -14.45
CA ILE A 187 0.75 -26.29 -14.62
C ILE A 187 0.91 -25.36 -15.80
N PHE A 188 1.93 -24.50 -15.80
CA PHE A 188 2.10 -23.51 -16.85
C PHE A 188 2.44 -24.12 -18.22
N GLN A 189 3.19 -25.24 -18.25
CA GLN A 189 3.43 -25.97 -19.49
C GLN A 189 2.13 -26.51 -20.08
N ALA A 190 1.24 -27.06 -19.27
CA ALA A 190 -0.05 -27.55 -19.76
C ALA A 190 -0.97 -26.41 -20.25
N PHE A 191 -0.98 -25.29 -19.54
CA PHE A 191 -1.80 -24.13 -19.96
C PHE A 191 -1.23 -23.37 -21.16
N SER A 192 0.07 -23.46 -21.47
CA SER A 192 0.65 -22.81 -22.64
C SER A 192 0.06 -23.31 -23.97
N THR A 193 -0.39 -24.56 -24.00
CA THR A 193 -1.04 -25.17 -25.16
C THR A 193 -2.57 -25.15 -25.14
N ALA A 194 -3.17 -24.77 -24.02
CA ALA A 194 -4.62 -24.68 -23.89
C ALA A 194 -5.14 -23.45 -24.64
N ALA A 195 -6.15 -23.64 -25.50
CA ALA A 195 -6.74 -22.53 -26.25
C ALA A 195 -7.59 -21.61 -25.33
N PRO A 196 -7.64 -20.28 -25.61
CA PRO A 196 -8.63 -19.40 -25.02
C PRO A 196 -10.05 -19.92 -25.29
N ASP A 197 -10.95 -19.74 -24.32
CA ASP A 197 -12.36 -20.14 -24.44
C ASP A 197 -13.25 -18.95 -24.12
N GLU A 198 -13.90 -18.40 -25.15
CA GLU A 198 -14.74 -17.20 -25.02
C GLU A 198 -15.97 -17.44 -24.14
N THR A 199 -16.57 -18.65 -24.23
CA THR A 199 -17.70 -18.98 -23.36
C THR A 199 -17.28 -19.00 -21.89
N LEU A 200 -16.15 -19.64 -21.59
CA LEU A 200 -15.59 -19.69 -20.25
C LEU A 200 -15.18 -18.28 -19.77
N PHE A 201 -14.71 -17.43 -20.68
CA PHE A 201 -14.40 -16.03 -20.36
C PHE A 201 -15.64 -15.28 -19.84
N GLU A 202 -16.74 -15.33 -20.60
CA GLU A 202 -17.97 -14.65 -20.19
C GLU A 202 -18.57 -15.23 -18.90
N GLU A 203 -18.53 -16.54 -18.74
CA GLU A 203 -18.96 -17.22 -17.52
C GLU A 203 -18.13 -16.80 -16.30
N ASN A 204 -16.81 -16.81 -16.43
CA ASN A 204 -15.90 -16.41 -15.36
C ASN A 204 -16.02 -14.91 -15.04
N PHE A 205 -16.10 -14.04 -16.06
CA PHE A 205 -16.29 -12.61 -15.84
C PHE A 205 -17.58 -12.33 -15.07
N LYS A 206 -18.67 -12.97 -15.51
CA LYS A 206 -19.94 -12.86 -14.80
C LYS A 206 -19.83 -13.37 -13.36
N ALA A 207 -19.14 -14.50 -13.14
CA ALA A 207 -18.95 -15.06 -11.82
C ALA A 207 -18.12 -14.13 -10.91
N ILE A 208 -17.06 -13.49 -11.44
CA ILE A 208 -16.26 -12.50 -10.72
C ILE A 208 -17.13 -11.33 -10.24
N VAL A 209 -17.89 -10.71 -11.14
CA VAL A 209 -18.74 -9.57 -10.81
C VAL A 209 -19.84 -9.98 -9.82
N ASP A 210 -20.50 -11.11 -10.05
CA ASP A 210 -21.53 -11.64 -9.16
C ASP A 210 -20.96 -11.96 -7.77
N HIS A 211 -19.76 -12.49 -7.68
CA HIS A 211 -19.09 -12.79 -6.41
C HIS A 211 -18.83 -11.50 -5.61
N LEU A 212 -18.27 -10.49 -6.25
CA LEU A 212 -18.01 -9.19 -5.60
C LEU A 212 -19.30 -8.49 -5.19
N HIS A 213 -20.31 -8.45 -6.07
CA HIS A 213 -21.52 -7.68 -5.83
C HIS A 213 -22.58 -8.43 -5.02
N LYS A 214 -22.85 -9.74 -5.35
CA LYS A 214 -23.93 -10.50 -4.71
C LYS A 214 -23.48 -11.27 -3.49
N THR A 215 -22.26 -11.84 -3.50
CA THR A 215 -21.76 -12.63 -2.36
C THR A 215 -21.21 -11.71 -1.28
N HIS A 216 -20.33 -10.75 -1.64
CA HIS A 216 -19.76 -9.80 -0.70
C HIS A 216 -20.60 -8.54 -0.48
N GLY A 217 -21.55 -8.24 -1.37
CA GLY A 217 -22.37 -7.03 -1.27
C GLY A 217 -21.59 -5.73 -1.48
N PHE A 218 -20.44 -5.77 -2.17
CA PHE A 218 -19.65 -4.55 -2.42
C PHE A 218 -20.42 -3.60 -3.33
N ALA A 219 -20.49 -2.33 -2.91
CA ALA A 219 -21.08 -1.25 -3.69
C ALA A 219 -20.08 -0.79 -4.76
N LEU A 220 -19.92 -1.60 -5.82
CA LEU A 220 -19.04 -1.28 -6.94
C LEU A 220 -19.49 0.01 -7.63
N GLU A 221 -18.53 0.89 -7.95
CA GLU A 221 -18.81 2.07 -8.76
C GLU A 221 -19.15 1.67 -10.20
N PRO A 222 -19.86 2.53 -10.97
CA PRO A 222 -20.27 2.22 -12.34
C PRO A 222 -19.11 1.83 -13.26
N GLU A 223 -17.91 2.36 -13.02
CA GLU A 223 -16.70 2.06 -13.79
C GLU A 223 -15.96 0.78 -13.36
N ASP A 224 -16.32 0.16 -12.22
CA ASP A 224 -15.55 -0.97 -11.69
C ASP A 224 -15.75 -2.24 -12.51
N ALA A 225 -16.98 -2.62 -12.84
CA ALA A 225 -17.20 -3.80 -13.66
C ALA A 225 -16.62 -3.67 -15.08
N PRO A 226 -16.78 -2.53 -15.79
CA PRO A 226 -16.07 -2.29 -17.05
C PRO A 226 -14.55 -2.32 -16.91
N GLY A 227 -13.99 -1.77 -15.83
CA GLY A 227 -12.55 -1.79 -15.57
C GLY A 227 -12.01 -3.19 -15.31
N ILE A 228 -12.72 -3.99 -14.50
CA ILE A 228 -12.41 -5.40 -14.29
C ILE A 228 -12.47 -6.17 -15.60
N ARG A 229 -13.48 -5.93 -16.45
CA ARG A 229 -13.59 -6.57 -17.77
C ARG A 229 -12.38 -6.24 -18.64
N TYR A 230 -12.03 -4.97 -18.74
CA TYR A 230 -10.86 -4.52 -19.50
C TYR A 230 -9.58 -5.25 -19.07
N ILE A 231 -9.33 -5.33 -17.76
CA ILE A 231 -8.17 -6.03 -17.22
C ILE A 231 -8.25 -7.53 -17.57
N TYR A 232 -9.38 -8.15 -17.30
CA TYR A 232 -9.57 -9.60 -17.49
C TYR A 232 -9.45 -10.03 -18.95
N GLU A 233 -9.80 -9.16 -19.91
CA GLU A 233 -9.61 -9.39 -21.35
C GLU A 233 -8.13 -9.63 -21.71
N PHE A 234 -7.18 -8.94 -21.07
CA PHE A 234 -5.75 -9.18 -21.30
C PHE A 234 -5.34 -10.55 -20.80
N PHE A 235 -5.80 -10.94 -19.61
CA PHE A 235 -5.51 -12.26 -19.05
C PHE A 235 -6.13 -13.39 -19.89
N GLY A 236 -7.36 -13.27 -20.32
CA GLY A 236 -8.02 -14.24 -21.18
C GLY A 236 -7.36 -14.36 -22.55
N ARG A 237 -7.07 -13.22 -23.20
CA ARG A 237 -6.49 -13.16 -24.53
C ARG A 237 -5.07 -13.71 -24.58
N TYR A 238 -4.20 -13.24 -23.70
CA TYR A 238 -2.78 -13.58 -23.75
C TYR A 238 -2.43 -14.78 -22.86
N GLY A 239 -3.19 -15.02 -21.81
CA GLY A 239 -2.97 -16.14 -20.89
C GLY A 239 -1.57 -16.17 -20.30
N PRO A 240 -0.90 -17.34 -20.27
CA PRO A 240 0.47 -17.48 -19.78
C PRO A 240 1.50 -16.59 -20.48
N GLU A 241 1.24 -16.15 -21.72
CA GLU A 241 2.12 -15.32 -22.54
C GLU A 241 1.94 -13.81 -22.29
N LEU A 242 1.04 -13.40 -21.39
CA LEU A 242 0.86 -11.99 -21.00
C LEU A 242 2.19 -11.41 -20.54
N THR A 243 2.54 -10.22 -21.04
CA THR A 243 3.72 -9.44 -20.61
C THR A 243 3.33 -8.04 -20.16
N TYR A 244 4.18 -7.40 -19.38
CA TYR A 244 4.03 -6.02 -18.91
C TYR A 244 3.69 -5.03 -20.06
N TRP A 245 4.22 -5.24 -21.27
CA TRP A 245 4.12 -4.30 -22.39
C TRP A 245 2.86 -4.45 -23.23
N MET A 246 2.02 -5.44 -22.93
CA MET A 246 0.83 -5.73 -23.75
C MET A 246 -0.35 -4.81 -23.44
N SER A 247 -0.30 -4.03 -22.36
CA SER A 247 -1.36 -3.12 -21.94
C SER A 247 -0.88 -1.67 -21.86
N GLY A 248 -1.83 -0.73 -21.84
CA GLY A 248 -1.59 0.70 -21.64
C GLY A 248 -1.02 1.43 -22.86
N VAL A 249 -0.35 2.56 -22.61
CA VAL A 249 0.16 3.48 -23.62
C VAL A 249 1.13 2.81 -24.61
N SER A 250 1.79 1.75 -24.19
CA SER A 250 2.73 0.99 -25.05
C SER A 250 2.03 0.08 -26.06
N GLY A 251 0.74 -0.17 -25.92
CA GLY A 251 -0.18 -0.75 -26.93
C GLY A 251 0.35 -1.94 -27.74
N GLY A 252 1.13 -2.84 -27.15
CA GLY A 252 1.68 -4.01 -27.84
C GLY A 252 2.76 -3.71 -28.88
N ARG A 253 3.16 -2.45 -29.06
CA ARG A 253 4.22 -2.05 -30.01
C ARG A 253 5.46 -1.57 -29.26
N GLY A 254 6.49 -2.41 -29.20
CA GLY A 254 7.84 -1.96 -28.86
C GLY A 254 8.37 -2.29 -27.48
N GLY A 255 7.77 -3.21 -26.75
CA GLY A 255 8.44 -3.79 -25.57
C GLY A 255 9.69 -4.58 -25.97
N PRO A 256 10.67 -4.72 -25.04
CA PRO A 256 11.84 -5.55 -25.28
C PRO A 256 11.42 -6.97 -25.72
N ARG A 257 12.05 -7.52 -26.73
CA ARG A 257 11.73 -8.87 -27.24
C ARG A 257 11.84 -9.98 -26.19
N ASN A 258 12.55 -9.72 -25.10
CA ASN A 258 12.80 -10.65 -24.00
C ASN A 258 12.10 -10.22 -22.70
N SER A 259 10.94 -9.58 -22.77
CA SER A 259 10.15 -9.28 -21.56
C SER A 259 9.60 -10.58 -20.97
N PRO A 260 9.65 -10.75 -19.63
CA PRO A 260 9.11 -11.94 -19.01
C PRO A 260 7.61 -12.02 -19.25
N THR A 261 7.15 -13.23 -19.51
CA THR A 261 5.73 -13.59 -19.53
C THR A 261 5.22 -13.87 -18.13
N TYR A 262 3.91 -13.97 -17.98
CA TYR A 262 3.31 -14.44 -16.72
C TYR A 262 3.84 -15.82 -16.34
N ALA A 263 3.97 -16.74 -17.30
CA ALA A 263 4.55 -18.06 -17.08
C ALA A 263 6.00 -17.98 -16.59
N ASP A 264 6.83 -17.15 -17.20
CA ASP A 264 8.22 -16.97 -16.78
C ASP A 264 8.32 -16.51 -15.33
N LEU A 265 7.50 -15.52 -14.93
CA LEU A 265 7.48 -15.01 -13.56
C LEU A 265 6.97 -16.07 -12.56
N ALA A 266 5.95 -16.84 -12.96
CA ALA A 266 5.37 -17.89 -12.11
C ALA A 266 6.35 -19.05 -11.83
N VAL A 267 7.23 -19.37 -12.78
CA VAL A 267 8.23 -20.43 -12.64
C VAL A 267 9.63 -19.93 -12.28
N ALA A 268 9.78 -18.62 -12.08
CA ALA A 268 11.04 -18.04 -11.62
C ALA A 268 11.45 -18.55 -10.25
N THR A 269 12.75 -18.48 -9.96
CA THR A 269 13.33 -18.92 -8.70
C THR A 269 14.13 -17.79 -8.04
N ASP A 270 14.48 -17.98 -6.78
CA ASP A 270 15.52 -17.16 -6.15
C ASP A 270 16.92 -17.53 -6.67
N ALA A 271 17.95 -16.88 -6.15
CA ALA A 271 19.34 -17.11 -6.55
C ALA A 271 19.85 -18.54 -6.22
N ALA A 272 19.23 -19.24 -5.28
CA ALA A 272 19.55 -20.61 -4.92
C ALA A 272 18.74 -21.64 -5.73
N GLY A 273 17.93 -21.22 -6.69
CA GLY A 273 17.07 -22.09 -7.51
C GLY A 273 15.77 -22.53 -6.83
N VAL A 274 15.38 -21.91 -5.71
CA VAL A 274 14.18 -22.23 -4.97
C VAL A 274 12.98 -21.47 -5.54
N LEU A 275 11.90 -22.17 -5.85
CA LEU A 275 10.61 -21.60 -6.28
C LEU A 275 9.91 -20.95 -5.07
N ARG A 276 9.77 -19.63 -5.09
CA ARG A 276 9.13 -18.87 -4.00
C ARG A 276 7.85 -18.14 -4.43
N GLY A 277 7.47 -18.28 -5.69
CA GLY A 277 6.28 -17.65 -6.24
C GLY A 277 5.00 -18.10 -5.51
N TYR A 278 3.98 -17.25 -5.52
CA TYR A 278 2.71 -17.54 -4.85
C TYR A 278 1.95 -18.75 -5.45
N LEU A 279 2.29 -19.15 -6.68
CA LEU A 279 1.79 -20.38 -7.32
C LEU A 279 2.80 -21.55 -7.22
N ALA A 280 3.93 -21.40 -6.53
CA ALA A 280 4.95 -22.43 -6.42
C ALA A 280 4.45 -23.68 -5.67
N SER A 281 3.60 -23.51 -4.68
CA SER A 281 3.00 -24.58 -3.88
C SER A 281 1.55 -24.27 -3.53
N GLU A 282 0.80 -25.31 -3.19
CA GLU A 282 -0.57 -25.13 -2.68
C GLU A 282 -0.60 -24.39 -1.35
N GLU A 283 0.46 -24.51 -0.53
CA GLU A 283 0.61 -23.75 0.71
C GLU A 283 0.71 -22.25 0.44
N HIS A 284 1.53 -21.83 -0.52
CA HIS A 284 1.67 -20.44 -0.91
C HIS A 284 0.35 -19.88 -1.46
N PHE A 285 -0.30 -20.61 -2.33
CA PHE A 285 -1.62 -20.26 -2.86
C PHE A 285 -2.67 -20.09 -1.76
N ASN A 286 -2.74 -21.05 -0.83
CA ASN A 286 -3.69 -21.03 0.29
C ASN A 286 -3.40 -19.89 1.28
N THR A 287 -2.17 -19.41 1.37
CA THR A 287 -1.83 -18.20 2.14
C THR A 287 -2.59 -16.99 1.58
N LEU A 288 -2.52 -16.77 0.25
CA LEU A 288 -3.25 -15.70 -0.42
C LEU A 288 -4.76 -15.90 -0.30
N LYS A 289 -5.25 -17.08 -0.65
CA LYS A 289 -6.68 -17.41 -0.57
C LYS A 289 -7.24 -17.18 0.84
N THR A 290 -6.46 -17.48 1.88
CA THR A 290 -6.85 -17.23 3.27
C THR A 290 -6.96 -15.74 3.58
N LEU A 291 -5.98 -14.94 3.17
CA LEU A 291 -6.01 -13.48 3.37
C LEU A 291 -7.19 -12.85 2.61
N GLU A 292 -7.42 -13.25 1.37
CA GLU A 292 -8.56 -12.79 0.56
C GLU A 292 -9.90 -13.17 1.21
N SER A 293 -10.08 -14.44 1.59
CA SER A 293 -11.34 -14.93 2.21
C SER A 293 -11.59 -14.34 3.61
N LYS A 294 -10.57 -13.77 4.24
CA LYS A 294 -10.68 -13.05 5.52
C LYS A 294 -10.78 -11.54 5.34
N ASN A 295 -10.75 -11.04 4.11
CA ASN A 295 -10.73 -9.61 3.81
C ASN A 295 -9.50 -8.89 4.41
N LEU A 296 -8.35 -9.55 4.44
CA LEU A 296 -7.09 -9.05 5.03
C LEU A 296 -6.06 -8.62 3.98
N LEU A 297 -6.36 -8.74 2.68
CA LEU A 297 -5.61 -8.11 1.61
C LEU A 297 -6.42 -6.92 1.09
N VAL A 298 -6.01 -5.71 1.45
CA VAL A 298 -6.79 -4.47 1.25
C VAL A 298 -6.17 -3.63 0.15
N PRO A 299 -6.81 -3.52 -1.03
CA PRO A 299 -6.38 -2.60 -2.07
C PRO A 299 -6.83 -1.17 -1.76
N VAL A 300 -5.92 -0.21 -1.92
CA VAL A 300 -6.14 1.21 -1.63
C VAL A 300 -5.75 2.04 -2.85
N VAL A 301 -6.63 2.94 -3.27
CA VAL A 301 -6.30 3.92 -4.30
C VAL A 301 -5.61 5.11 -3.65
N GLY A 302 -4.38 5.44 -4.07
CA GLY A 302 -3.70 6.59 -3.51
C GLY A 302 -2.31 6.84 -4.06
N ASN A 303 -1.92 8.11 -4.09
CA ASN A 303 -0.57 8.53 -4.38
C ASN A 303 0.28 8.45 -3.10
N PHE A 304 1.47 7.90 -3.18
CA PHE A 304 2.38 7.83 -2.02
C PHE A 304 2.72 9.21 -1.46
N ALA A 305 2.81 10.23 -2.31
CA ALA A 305 2.99 11.63 -1.93
C ALA A 305 1.65 12.38 -1.74
N GLY A 306 0.52 11.70 -1.87
CA GLY A 306 -0.82 12.28 -1.76
C GLY A 306 -1.20 12.71 -0.35
N PRO A 307 -2.29 13.47 -0.23
CA PRO A 307 -2.67 14.08 1.06
C PRO A 307 -3.28 13.08 2.04
N LYS A 308 -3.76 11.90 1.59
CA LYS A 308 -4.60 11.03 2.43
C LYS A 308 -4.08 9.61 2.58
N ALA A 309 -3.86 8.85 1.49
CA ALA A 309 -3.79 7.40 1.52
C ALA A 309 -2.75 6.84 2.51
N LEU A 310 -1.45 7.12 2.35
CA LEU A 310 -0.42 6.62 3.28
C LEU A 310 -0.60 7.14 4.70
N ARG A 311 -1.10 8.37 4.87
CA ARG A 311 -1.37 8.95 6.20
C ARG A 311 -2.50 8.21 6.91
N ALA A 312 -3.57 7.91 6.18
CA ALA A 312 -4.72 7.16 6.69
C ALA A 312 -4.34 5.72 7.04
N VAL A 313 -3.55 5.05 6.16
CA VAL A 313 -2.99 3.72 6.44
C VAL A 313 -2.16 3.75 7.72
N GLY A 314 -1.23 4.70 7.86
CA GLY A 314 -0.39 4.83 9.06
C GLY A 314 -1.20 5.08 10.32
N ALA A 315 -2.22 5.92 10.26
CA ALA A 315 -3.11 6.20 11.40
C ALA A 315 -3.94 4.96 11.77
N TRP A 316 -4.50 4.27 10.79
CA TRP A 316 -5.28 3.05 11.02
C TRP A 316 -4.41 1.93 11.63
N LEU A 317 -3.22 1.71 11.10
CA LEU A 317 -2.29 0.72 11.63
C LEU A 317 -1.91 1.02 13.08
N LYS A 318 -1.60 2.28 13.40
CA LYS A 318 -1.28 2.69 14.79
C LYS A 318 -2.45 2.44 15.74
N ALA A 319 -3.67 2.76 15.31
CA ALA A 319 -4.88 2.54 16.11
C ALA A 319 -5.13 1.05 16.40
N HIS A 320 -4.60 0.14 15.56
CA HIS A 320 -4.76 -1.31 15.68
C HIS A 320 -3.46 -2.03 16.10
N ASN A 321 -2.47 -1.32 16.64
CA ASN A 321 -1.15 -1.89 16.99
C ASN A 321 -0.48 -2.65 15.83
N GLY A 322 -0.78 -2.29 14.60
CA GLY A 322 -0.14 -2.86 13.43
C GLY A 322 1.27 -2.31 13.25
N MET A 323 2.20 -3.16 12.81
CA MET A 323 3.58 -2.79 12.51
C MET A 323 3.92 -3.23 11.08
N VAL A 324 4.51 -2.35 10.29
CA VAL A 324 4.90 -2.68 8.91
C VAL A 324 6.15 -3.57 8.92
N SER A 325 6.09 -4.72 8.28
CA SER A 325 7.22 -5.62 8.07
C SER A 325 8.03 -5.22 6.84
N ALA A 326 7.34 -5.08 5.72
CA ALA A 326 7.95 -4.71 4.45
C ALA A 326 7.04 -3.76 3.67
N PHE A 327 7.63 -2.84 2.93
CA PHE A 327 6.93 -1.99 1.98
C PHE A 327 7.61 -2.08 0.61
N TYR A 328 6.97 -2.79 -0.31
CA TYR A 328 7.42 -2.91 -1.68
C TYR A 328 7.04 -1.66 -2.46
N LEU A 329 8.05 -0.95 -2.94
CA LEU A 329 7.92 0.31 -3.66
C LEU A 329 8.12 0.16 -5.17
N SER A 330 8.59 -1.00 -5.64
CA SER A 330 9.07 -1.12 -7.02
C SER A 330 10.10 -0.02 -7.33
N ASN A 331 9.92 0.70 -8.43
CA ASN A 331 10.69 1.90 -8.80
C ASN A 331 9.86 3.19 -8.71
N VAL A 332 8.82 3.23 -7.87
CA VAL A 332 7.93 4.40 -7.74
C VAL A 332 8.69 5.65 -7.32
N GLU A 333 9.70 5.52 -6.45
CA GLU A 333 10.52 6.64 -5.98
C GLU A 333 11.14 7.43 -7.13
N GLN A 334 11.52 6.76 -8.22
CA GLN A 334 12.04 7.42 -9.43
C GLN A 334 11.03 8.43 -9.99
N TYR A 335 9.74 8.09 -9.99
CA TYR A 335 8.68 8.99 -10.47
C TYR A 335 8.41 10.12 -9.49
N LEU A 336 8.43 9.85 -8.19
CA LEU A 336 8.27 10.87 -7.16
C LEU A 336 9.37 11.94 -7.21
N TYR A 337 10.61 11.53 -7.52
CA TYR A 337 11.72 12.47 -7.78
C TYR A 337 11.50 13.27 -9.06
N MET A 338 11.09 12.62 -10.15
CA MET A 338 10.83 13.29 -11.44
C MET A 338 9.70 14.31 -11.35
N ASP A 339 8.68 14.03 -10.54
CA ASP A 339 7.52 14.88 -10.32
C ASP A 339 7.74 15.94 -9.23
N GLY A 340 8.91 15.93 -8.54
CA GLY A 340 9.27 16.90 -7.51
C GLY A 340 8.49 16.75 -6.18
N ILE A 341 7.87 15.59 -5.95
CA ILE A 341 7.02 15.29 -4.78
C ILE A 341 7.65 14.28 -3.80
N TRP A 342 8.95 14.06 -3.92
CA TRP A 342 9.69 13.15 -3.05
C TRP A 342 9.57 13.49 -1.56
N THR A 343 9.66 14.78 -1.21
CA THR A 343 9.56 15.22 0.18
C THR A 343 8.21 14.91 0.81
N ASP A 344 7.13 14.98 0.02
CA ASP A 344 5.79 14.62 0.50
C ASP A 344 5.66 13.12 0.77
N PHE A 345 6.26 12.28 -0.09
CA PHE A 345 6.37 10.85 0.18
C PHE A 345 7.12 10.57 1.49
N CYS A 346 8.28 11.20 1.70
CA CYS A 346 9.06 11.08 2.93
C CYS A 346 8.22 11.40 4.16
N ALA A 347 7.51 12.53 4.12
CA ALA A 347 6.63 12.97 5.21
C ALA A 347 5.47 11.99 5.46
N ASN A 348 4.94 11.36 4.41
CA ASN A 348 3.87 10.37 4.52
C ASN A 348 4.39 9.04 5.05
N ALA A 349 5.47 8.51 4.49
CA ALA A 349 6.05 7.24 4.87
C ALA A 349 6.59 7.24 6.32
N SER A 350 7.09 8.38 6.81
CA SER A 350 7.52 8.55 8.21
C SER A 350 6.37 8.45 9.22
N ARG A 351 5.12 8.46 8.76
CA ARG A 351 3.94 8.26 9.63
C ARG A 351 3.57 6.80 9.81
N LEU A 352 4.16 5.90 9.04
CA LEU A 352 3.92 4.46 9.18
C LEU A 352 4.51 3.95 10.51
N PRO A 353 3.84 3.01 11.19
CA PRO A 353 4.42 2.30 12.34
C PRO A 353 5.48 1.32 11.85
N ILE A 354 6.74 1.61 12.12
CA ILE A 354 7.92 0.85 11.69
C ILE A 354 8.91 0.67 12.85
N ASP A 355 9.79 -0.31 12.73
CA ASP A 355 10.93 -0.52 13.63
C ASP A 355 12.19 -0.94 12.84
N ASP A 356 13.22 -1.38 13.55
CA ASP A 356 14.53 -1.78 13.00
C ASP A 356 14.46 -2.99 12.05
N SER A 357 13.41 -3.80 12.13
CA SER A 357 13.17 -4.94 11.24
C SER A 357 12.40 -4.58 9.97
N SER A 358 11.80 -3.38 9.89
CA SER A 358 11.01 -2.94 8.75
C SER A 358 11.88 -2.65 7.53
N ARG A 359 11.49 -3.15 6.35
CA ARG A 359 12.26 -3.06 5.12
C ARG A 359 11.48 -2.42 3.99
N PHE A 360 12.12 -1.52 3.22
CA PHE A 360 11.71 -1.21 1.88
C PHE A 360 12.24 -2.29 0.93
N ILE A 361 11.40 -2.70 -0.03
CA ILE A 361 11.80 -3.50 -1.18
C ILE A 361 11.75 -2.58 -2.38
N ARG A 362 12.90 -2.29 -3.00
CA ARG A 362 13.03 -1.37 -4.13
C ARG A 362 13.55 -2.07 -5.36
N SER A 363 13.09 -1.61 -6.51
CA SER A 363 13.56 -2.08 -7.80
C SER A 363 14.39 -0.99 -8.47
N TYR A 364 15.56 -1.36 -8.94
CA TYR A 364 16.50 -0.46 -9.60
C TYR A 364 17.07 -1.08 -10.87
N ARG A 365 17.45 -0.23 -11.82
CA ARG A 365 18.10 -0.70 -13.04
C ARG A 365 19.52 -1.18 -12.73
N GLY A 366 19.82 -2.43 -13.10
CA GLY A 366 21.13 -3.01 -12.90
C GLY A 366 21.39 -4.13 -13.91
N GLY A 367 22.66 -4.41 -14.24
CA GLY A 367 23.05 -5.55 -15.07
C GLY A 367 22.97 -6.83 -14.26
N GLY A 368 21.96 -7.66 -14.46
CA GLY A 368 21.92 -9.04 -13.97
C GLY A 368 22.46 -10.00 -15.03
N PRO A 369 23.01 -11.17 -14.63
CA PRO A 369 23.48 -12.17 -15.58
C PRO A 369 22.29 -12.75 -16.37
N GLY A 370 22.34 -12.73 -17.68
CA GLY A 370 21.50 -13.54 -18.57
C GLY A 370 20.42 -12.82 -19.39
N PHE A 371 20.05 -11.58 -19.07
CA PHE A 371 19.16 -10.79 -19.93
C PHE A 371 19.92 -9.60 -20.51
N GLY A 372 20.21 -9.65 -21.81
CA GLY A 372 20.96 -8.64 -22.51
C GLY A 372 20.31 -7.26 -22.44
N GLY A 373 21.06 -6.30 -21.87
CA GLY A 373 20.89 -4.87 -22.15
C GLY A 373 19.62 -4.19 -21.65
N GLY A 374 19.58 -3.76 -20.40
CA GLY A 374 18.86 -2.52 -20.03
C GLY A 374 17.40 -2.61 -19.62
N ALA A 375 16.75 -3.77 -19.59
CA ALA A 375 15.34 -3.91 -19.32
C ALA A 375 15.03 -4.62 -17.98
N SER A 376 15.97 -5.28 -17.34
CA SER A 376 15.74 -5.98 -16.07
C SER A 376 15.90 -5.05 -14.86
N LEU A 377 14.99 -5.17 -13.91
CA LEU A 377 15.06 -4.51 -12.62
C LEU A 377 15.57 -5.52 -11.59
N ASN A 378 16.61 -5.14 -10.84
CA ASN A 378 17.06 -5.85 -9.65
C ASN A 378 16.29 -5.33 -8.43
N GLN A 379 16.17 -6.18 -7.41
CA GLN A 379 15.60 -5.79 -6.13
C GLN A 379 16.68 -5.63 -5.08
N GLY A 380 16.42 -4.74 -4.11
CA GLY A 380 17.23 -4.57 -2.92
C GLY A 380 16.38 -4.30 -1.70
N LEU A 381 16.89 -4.69 -0.53
CA LEU A 381 16.28 -4.43 0.77
C LEU A 381 16.99 -3.26 1.45
N TYR A 382 16.20 -2.38 2.04
CA TYR A 382 16.68 -1.18 2.70
C TYR A 382 15.97 -0.98 4.05
N PRO A 383 16.71 -0.70 5.15
CA PRO A 383 16.10 -0.43 6.46
C PRO A 383 15.23 0.83 6.42
N MET A 384 13.92 0.69 6.63
CA MET A 384 12.99 1.82 6.55
C MET A 384 13.34 2.95 7.53
N MET A 385 13.73 2.60 8.77
CA MET A 385 14.08 3.60 9.79
C MET A 385 15.29 4.46 9.40
N VAL A 386 16.29 3.86 8.74
CA VAL A 386 17.49 4.58 8.31
C VAL A 386 17.16 5.51 7.16
N ASP A 387 16.50 4.98 6.14
CA ASP A 387 16.19 5.72 4.92
C ASP A 387 15.23 6.88 5.19
N LEU A 388 14.22 6.70 6.04
CA LEU A 388 13.28 7.76 6.36
C LEU A 388 13.89 8.88 7.23
N LYS A 389 14.93 8.62 8.03
CA LYS A 389 15.71 9.68 8.68
C LYS A 389 16.44 10.54 7.66
N VAL A 390 17.15 9.90 6.73
CA VAL A 390 17.84 10.60 5.63
C VAL A 390 16.84 11.39 4.78
N CYS A 391 15.70 10.81 4.49
CA CYS A 391 14.60 11.40 3.74
C CYS A 391 14.04 12.66 4.41
N ALA A 392 14.00 12.68 5.74
CA ALA A 392 13.54 13.82 6.54
C ALA A 392 14.63 14.90 6.77
N GLY A 393 15.83 14.73 6.25
CA GLY A 393 16.96 15.66 6.43
C GLY A 393 17.58 15.61 7.83
N GLN A 394 17.48 14.48 8.53
CA GLN A 394 18.06 14.23 9.87
C GLN A 394 19.31 13.38 9.82
#